data_62b24e2e70be659b36b9711a5050d747
#
_entry.id   62b24e2e70be659b36b9711a5050d747
#
_cell.length_a   1.000
_cell.length_b   1.000
_cell.length_c   1.000
_cell.angle_alpha   90.00
_cell.angle_beta   90.00
_cell.angle_gamma   90.00
#
_symmetry.space_group_name_H-M   'P 1'
#
loop_
_entity.id
_entity.type
_entity.pdbx_description
1 polymer ?
#
loop_
_entity_poly.entity_id
_entity_poly.type
_entity_poly.pdbx_seq_one_letter_code
_entity_poly.pdbx_strand_id
1 'polypeptide(L)'
;MKLSQYTFAFLMGYFMYSLIEIISRGYTHWTMSLTGGAILAILYGINNHQAMTLIRSCFIGAVIITAVEFTVGVFDNIIMGWHVWDYSDMPLNVLGQICPHFTVYWFLLCIPAYYLCMFIRKKFTQDPL
;
A
#
# COMPACT_ATOMS: atom_id res chain seq x y z
N MET A 1 -18.97 -10.21 7.28
CA MET A 1 -18.04 -10.41 8.38
C MET A 1 -16.76 -9.66 8.18
N LYS A 2 -16.19 -9.17 9.26
CA LYS A 2 -14.99 -8.35 9.15
C LYS A 2 -13.80 -9.11 8.57
N LEU A 3 -13.62 -10.36 8.95
CA LEU A 3 -12.50 -11.13 8.43
C LEU A 3 -12.60 -11.29 6.92
N SER A 4 -13.79 -11.55 6.40
CA SER A 4 -13.98 -11.65 4.96
C SER A 4 -13.63 -10.37 4.24
N GLN A 5 -14.00 -9.23 4.83
CA GLN A 5 -13.71 -7.92 4.25
C GLN A 5 -12.21 -7.67 4.19
N TYR A 6 -11.49 -7.95 5.27
CA TYR A 6 -10.04 -7.75 5.31
C TYR A 6 -9.32 -8.73 4.39
N THR A 7 -9.80 -9.96 4.30
CA THR A 7 -9.24 -10.94 3.37
C THR A 7 -9.41 -10.47 1.94
N PHE A 8 -10.60 -9.96 1.61
CA PHE A 8 -10.85 -9.45 0.27
C PHE A 8 -9.95 -8.26 -0.03
N ALA A 9 -9.82 -7.32 0.92
CA ALA A 9 -8.93 -6.17 0.75
C ALA A 9 -7.49 -6.61 0.56
N PHE A 10 -7.03 -7.58 1.34
CA PHE A 10 -5.67 -8.11 1.19
C PHE A 10 -5.46 -8.69 -0.21
N LEU A 11 -6.38 -9.51 -0.67
CA LEU A 11 -6.24 -10.11 -2.00
C LEU A 11 -6.27 -9.06 -3.10
N MET A 12 -7.13 -8.06 -2.98
CA MET A 12 -7.18 -6.97 -3.94
C MET A 12 -5.85 -6.22 -3.97
N GLY A 13 -5.30 -5.88 -2.81
CA GLY A 13 -4.03 -5.19 -2.73
C GLY A 13 -2.88 -6.03 -3.27
N TYR A 14 -2.89 -7.31 -2.95
CA TYR A 14 -1.87 -8.24 -3.43
C TYR A 14 -1.82 -8.23 -4.97
N PHE A 15 -2.96 -8.45 -5.60
CA PHE A 15 -2.99 -8.58 -7.06
C PHE A 15 -2.88 -7.24 -7.77
N MET A 16 -3.52 -6.20 -7.25
CA MET A 16 -3.48 -4.88 -7.90
C MET A 16 -2.09 -4.27 -7.82
N TYR A 17 -1.44 -4.36 -6.66
CA TYR A 17 -0.09 -3.83 -6.55
C TYR A 17 0.91 -4.63 -7.39
N SER A 18 0.75 -5.95 -7.44
CA SER A 18 1.58 -6.79 -8.30
C SER A 18 1.43 -6.39 -9.76
N LEU A 19 0.19 -6.12 -10.18
CA LEU A 19 -0.08 -5.69 -11.56
C LEU A 19 0.56 -4.34 -11.86
N ILE A 20 0.44 -3.39 -10.92
CA ILE A 20 1.07 -2.07 -11.08
C ILE A 20 2.58 -2.22 -11.23
N GLU A 21 3.20 -3.07 -10.41
CA GLU A 21 4.65 -3.29 -10.49
C GLU A 21 5.06 -3.93 -11.81
N ILE A 22 4.30 -4.93 -12.26
CA ILE A 22 4.62 -5.61 -13.50
C ILE A 22 4.50 -4.64 -14.68
N ILE A 23 3.47 -3.80 -14.68
CA ILE A 23 3.29 -2.81 -15.74
C ILE A 23 4.40 -1.75 -15.68
N SER A 24 4.79 -1.31 -14.49
CA SER A 24 5.78 -0.24 -14.32
C SER A 24 7.20 -0.73 -14.53
N ARG A 25 7.56 -1.89 -14.00
CA ARG A 25 8.93 -2.39 -13.99
C ARG A 25 9.15 -3.66 -14.78
N GLY A 26 8.08 -4.31 -15.21
CA GLY A 26 8.16 -5.58 -15.91
C GLY A 26 8.25 -6.80 -15.01
N TYR A 27 8.34 -6.63 -13.70
CA TYR A 27 8.44 -7.72 -12.75
C TYR A 27 7.98 -7.24 -11.37
N THR A 28 7.74 -8.20 -10.48
CA THR A 28 7.47 -7.91 -9.07
C THR A 28 8.15 -8.97 -8.21
N HIS A 29 8.28 -8.68 -6.93
CA HIS A 29 8.84 -9.61 -5.94
C HIS A 29 7.71 -10.04 -4.99
N TRP A 30 7.78 -11.28 -4.52
CA TRP A 30 6.70 -11.81 -3.68
C TRP A 30 6.52 -10.99 -2.39
N THR A 31 7.62 -10.43 -1.85
CA THR A 31 7.51 -9.59 -0.66
C THR A 31 6.72 -8.32 -0.93
N MET A 32 6.81 -7.78 -2.15
CA MET A 32 6.06 -6.58 -2.52
C MET A 32 4.58 -6.88 -2.72
N SER A 33 4.26 -8.07 -3.23
CA SER A 33 2.87 -8.50 -3.36
C SER A 33 2.21 -8.61 -2.00
N LEU A 34 2.89 -9.26 -1.06
CA LEU A 34 2.40 -9.37 0.32
C LEU A 34 2.28 -7.99 0.97
N THR A 35 3.26 -7.13 0.74
CA THR A 35 3.25 -5.78 1.29
C THR A 35 2.06 -4.99 0.75
N GLY A 36 1.80 -5.07 -0.55
CA GLY A 36 0.64 -4.38 -1.15
C GLY A 36 -0.67 -4.87 -0.56
N GLY A 37 -0.78 -6.18 -0.33
CA GLY A 37 -1.97 -6.74 0.31
C GLY A 37 -2.14 -6.23 1.74
N ALA A 38 -1.06 -6.27 2.52
CA ALA A 38 -1.09 -5.81 3.90
C ALA A 38 -1.46 -4.33 3.98
N ILE A 39 -0.87 -3.52 3.10
CA ILE A 39 -1.15 -2.07 3.08
C ILE A 39 -2.61 -1.81 2.78
N LEU A 40 -3.19 -2.45 1.77
CA LEU A 40 -4.59 -2.20 1.44
C LEU A 40 -5.51 -2.67 2.57
N ALA A 41 -5.19 -3.77 3.23
CA ALA A 41 -5.96 -4.22 4.39
C ALA A 41 -5.89 -3.19 5.53
N ILE A 42 -4.71 -2.62 5.78
CA ILE A 42 -4.55 -1.57 6.79
C ILE A 42 -5.36 -0.33 6.41
N LEU A 43 -5.26 0.10 5.16
CA LEU A 43 -6.01 1.25 4.67
C LEU A 43 -7.51 1.02 4.74
N TYR A 44 -7.94 -0.21 4.48
CA TYR A 44 -9.35 -0.54 4.61
C TYR A 44 -9.83 -0.32 6.05
N GLY A 45 -9.06 -0.81 7.03
CA GLY A 45 -9.41 -0.59 8.43
C GLY A 45 -9.47 0.89 8.80
N ILE A 46 -8.50 1.66 8.32
CA ILE A 46 -8.44 3.09 8.62
C ILE A 46 -9.61 3.83 7.95
N ASN A 47 -9.91 3.50 6.70
CA ASN A 47 -10.95 4.20 5.94
C ASN A 47 -12.35 3.81 6.36
N ASN A 48 -12.51 2.80 7.20
CA ASN A 48 -13.81 2.49 7.78
C ASN A 48 -14.17 3.40 8.95
N HIS A 49 -13.23 4.25 9.38
CA HIS A 49 -13.49 5.22 10.43
C HIS A 49 -14.38 6.34 9.93
N GLN A 50 -15.41 6.69 10.70
CA GLN A 50 -16.41 7.67 10.26
C GLN A 50 -15.81 9.07 10.03
N ALA A 51 -14.78 9.42 10.78
CA ALA A 51 -14.15 10.74 10.69
C ALA A 51 -13.19 10.86 9.51
N MET A 52 -13.00 9.81 8.72
CA MET A 52 -11.99 9.81 7.68
C MET A 52 -12.48 10.53 6.43
N THR A 53 -11.71 11.52 5.98
CA THR A 53 -11.95 12.23 4.73
C THR A 53 -10.89 11.82 3.70
N LEU A 54 -11.12 12.16 2.44
CA LEU A 54 -10.17 11.82 1.37
C LEU A 54 -8.78 12.37 1.67
N ILE A 55 -8.68 13.66 2.02
CA ILE A 55 -7.38 14.30 2.26
C ILE A 55 -6.68 13.67 3.46
N ARG A 56 -7.42 13.47 4.56
CA ARG A 56 -6.85 12.86 5.75
C ARG A 56 -6.38 11.43 5.47
N SER A 57 -7.18 10.68 4.73
CA SER A 57 -6.82 9.32 4.36
C SER A 57 -5.53 9.28 3.54
N CYS A 58 -5.36 10.21 2.61
CA CYS A 58 -4.16 10.25 1.78
C CYS A 58 -2.92 10.59 2.60
N PHE A 59 -3.01 11.54 3.54
CA PHE A 59 -1.88 11.87 4.40
C PHE A 59 -1.49 10.68 5.28
N ILE A 60 -2.46 10.10 5.96
CA ILE A 60 -2.20 8.95 6.84
C ILE A 60 -1.67 7.79 6.03
N GLY A 61 -2.28 7.53 4.88
CA GLY A 61 -1.85 6.43 4.01
C GLY A 61 -0.43 6.60 3.51
N ALA A 62 -0.06 7.82 3.09
CA ALA A 62 1.29 8.07 2.61
C ALA A 62 2.33 7.84 3.71
N VAL A 63 2.04 8.26 4.94
CA VAL A 63 2.93 8.01 6.07
C VAL A 63 3.06 6.52 6.35
N ILE A 64 1.95 5.81 6.37
CA ILE A 64 1.96 4.37 6.64
C ILE A 64 2.71 3.62 5.56
N ILE A 65 2.43 3.94 4.29
CA ILE A 65 3.11 3.25 3.17
C ILE A 65 4.61 3.50 3.23
N THR A 66 5.02 4.75 3.50
CA THR A 66 6.43 5.09 3.58
C THR A 66 7.11 4.33 4.74
N ALA A 67 6.44 4.24 5.89
CA ALA A 67 7.00 3.51 7.03
C ALA A 67 7.12 2.02 6.73
N VAL A 68 6.10 1.42 6.11
CA VAL A 68 6.13 0.01 5.73
C VAL A 68 7.22 -0.21 4.66
N GLU A 69 7.30 0.69 3.69
CA GLU A 69 8.31 0.60 2.64
C GLU A 69 9.72 0.65 3.22
N PHE A 70 9.95 1.52 4.19
CA PHE A 70 11.25 1.58 4.84
C PHE A 70 11.57 0.27 5.55
N THR A 71 10.61 -0.26 6.32
CA THR A 71 10.79 -1.50 7.07
C THR A 71 11.08 -2.68 6.13
N VAL A 72 10.24 -2.85 5.11
CA VAL A 72 10.40 -3.92 4.14
C VAL A 72 11.69 -3.73 3.35
N GLY A 73 12.02 -2.48 2.99
CA GLY A 73 13.23 -2.18 2.25
C GLY A 73 14.49 -2.52 3.03
N VAL A 74 14.53 -2.17 4.31
CA VAL A 74 15.68 -2.53 5.15
C VAL A 74 15.83 -4.04 5.18
N PHE A 75 14.73 -4.77 5.36
CA PHE A 75 14.78 -6.23 5.39
C PHE A 75 15.20 -6.80 4.03
N ASP A 76 14.52 -6.43 2.97
CA ASP A 76 14.74 -7.03 1.64
C ASP A 76 16.08 -6.65 1.03
N ASN A 77 16.42 -5.36 1.09
CA ASN A 77 17.51 -4.83 0.30
C ASN A 77 18.83 -4.74 1.10
N ILE A 78 18.75 -4.52 2.40
CA ILE A 78 19.93 -4.37 3.23
C ILE A 78 20.26 -5.69 3.93
N ILE A 79 19.31 -6.25 4.67
CA ILE A 79 19.55 -7.48 5.45
C ILE A 79 19.68 -8.68 4.53
N MET A 80 18.73 -8.89 3.65
CA MET A 80 18.72 -10.05 2.74
C MET A 80 19.55 -9.82 1.49
N GLY A 81 19.80 -8.55 1.13
CA GLY A 81 20.57 -8.24 -0.07
C GLY A 81 19.89 -8.59 -1.37
N TRP A 82 18.56 -8.63 -1.40
CA TRP A 82 17.81 -9.06 -2.59
C TRP A 82 17.71 -8.00 -3.69
N HIS A 83 18.04 -6.74 -3.37
CA HIS A 83 18.01 -5.64 -4.35
C HIS A 83 16.66 -5.51 -5.05
N VAL A 84 15.58 -5.55 -4.28
CA VAL A 84 14.24 -5.43 -4.85
C VAL A 84 14.04 -4.03 -5.41
N TRP A 85 14.56 -3.00 -4.72
CA TRP A 85 14.63 -1.64 -5.24
C TRP A 85 15.76 -0.89 -4.58
N ASP A 86 16.14 0.25 -5.16
CA ASP A 86 17.22 1.09 -4.65
C ASP A 86 16.96 2.54 -5.04
N TYR A 87 16.73 3.39 -4.04
CA TYR A 87 16.49 4.83 -4.25
C TYR A 87 17.74 5.66 -3.93
N SER A 88 18.92 5.06 -3.90
CA SER A 88 20.11 5.79 -3.51
C SER A 88 20.44 6.95 -4.44
N ASP A 89 19.94 6.93 -5.68
CA ASP A 89 20.11 8.03 -6.62
C ASP A 89 19.06 9.14 -6.46
N MET A 90 18.08 8.94 -5.60
CA MET A 90 16.99 9.90 -5.44
C MET A 90 17.33 10.94 -4.37
N PRO A 91 16.92 12.22 -4.60
CA PRO A 91 17.17 13.26 -3.60
C PRO A 91 16.50 12.94 -2.27
N LEU A 92 17.23 13.22 -1.19
CA LEU A 92 16.74 13.08 0.19
C LEU A 92 16.31 11.65 0.52
N ASN A 93 16.89 10.64 -0.16
CA ASN A 93 16.59 9.26 0.20
C ASN A 93 17.14 8.94 1.60
N VAL A 94 16.50 7.97 2.26
CA VAL A 94 16.96 7.48 3.56
C VAL A 94 17.41 6.05 3.36
N LEU A 95 18.71 5.82 3.45
CA LEU A 95 19.34 4.51 3.28
C LEU A 95 18.99 3.83 1.95
N GLY A 96 18.60 4.63 0.94
CA GLY A 96 18.20 4.10 -0.36
C GLY A 96 16.85 3.39 -0.37
N GLN A 97 16.09 3.44 0.74
CA GLN A 97 14.86 2.66 0.87
C GLN A 97 13.61 3.48 0.69
N ILE A 98 13.63 4.75 1.05
CA ILE A 98 12.50 5.67 0.88
C ILE A 98 13.02 7.01 0.39
N CYS A 99 12.13 7.78 -0.24
CA CYS A 99 12.45 9.15 -0.66
C CYS A 99 11.16 9.95 -0.78
N PRO A 100 11.24 11.31 -0.68
CA PRO A 100 10.04 12.14 -0.77
C PRO A 100 9.31 12.01 -2.11
N HIS A 101 10.06 11.78 -3.19
CA HIS A 101 9.46 11.62 -4.52
C HIS A 101 8.42 10.50 -4.55
N PHE A 102 8.78 9.34 -4.02
CA PHE A 102 7.84 8.21 -3.99
C PHE A 102 6.79 8.36 -2.90
N THR A 103 7.08 9.10 -1.82
CA THR A 103 6.04 9.42 -0.83
C THR A 103 4.90 10.22 -1.45
N VAL A 104 5.22 11.14 -2.37
CA VAL A 104 4.20 11.87 -3.12
C VAL A 104 3.38 10.91 -3.98
N TYR A 105 4.03 9.96 -4.63
CA TYR A 105 3.31 8.95 -5.41
C TYR A 105 2.37 8.13 -4.54
N TRP A 106 2.82 7.75 -3.33
CA TRP A 106 1.96 7.02 -2.40
C TRP A 106 0.75 7.85 -1.99
N PHE A 107 0.95 9.15 -1.76
CA PHE A 107 -0.17 10.04 -1.47
C PHE A 107 -1.19 10.00 -2.61
N LEU A 108 -0.73 10.14 -3.84
CA LEU A 108 -1.62 10.12 -5.00
C LEU A 108 -2.29 8.77 -5.18
N LEU A 109 -1.57 7.69 -4.93
CA LEU A 109 -2.13 6.34 -5.05
C LEU A 109 -3.20 6.08 -3.99
N CYS A 110 -3.13 6.78 -2.86
CA CYS A 110 -4.15 6.65 -1.83
C CYS A 110 -5.50 7.21 -2.27
N ILE A 111 -5.55 8.06 -3.29
CA ILE A 111 -6.82 8.58 -3.80
C ILE A 111 -7.70 7.45 -4.33
N PRO A 112 -7.26 6.66 -5.33
CA PRO A 112 -8.07 5.52 -5.77
C PRO A 112 -8.23 4.46 -4.68
N ALA A 113 -7.24 4.31 -3.81
CA ALA A 113 -7.36 3.35 -2.71
C ALA A 113 -8.49 3.72 -1.75
N TYR A 114 -8.66 5.01 -1.48
CA TYR A 114 -9.76 5.49 -0.64
C TYR A 114 -11.12 5.06 -1.22
N TYR A 115 -11.31 5.29 -2.51
CA TYR A 115 -12.57 4.93 -3.16
C TYR A 115 -12.76 3.43 -3.26
N LEU A 116 -11.67 2.70 -3.47
CA LEU A 116 -11.72 1.23 -3.47
C LEU A 116 -12.16 0.71 -2.10
N CYS A 117 -11.63 1.28 -1.04
CA CYS A 117 -12.01 0.88 0.32
C CYS A 117 -13.49 1.16 0.57
N MET A 118 -14.00 2.31 0.10
CA MET A 118 -15.42 2.62 0.20
C MET A 118 -16.26 1.60 -0.57
N PHE A 119 -15.81 1.24 -1.77
CA PHE A 119 -16.51 0.24 -2.58
C PHE A 119 -16.56 -1.11 -1.87
N ILE A 120 -15.45 -1.55 -1.30
CA ILE A 120 -15.40 -2.83 -0.59
C ILE A 120 -16.35 -2.81 0.59
N ARG A 121 -16.30 -1.73 1.39
CA ARG A 121 -17.18 -1.62 2.56
C ARG A 121 -18.65 -1.65 2.13
N LYS A 122 -18.98 -0.90 1.09
CA LYS A 122 -20.36 -0.83 0.61
C LYS A 122 -20.84 -2.20 0.12
N LYS A 123 -19.97 -2.90 -0.60
CA LYS A 123 -20.32 -4.23 -1.10
C LYS A 123 -20.64 -5.20 0.02
N PHE A 124 -19.82 -5.19 1.08
CA PHE A 124 -20.01 -6.13 2.18
C PHE A 124 -21.09 -5.72 3.15
N THR A 125 -21.44 -4.44 3.25
CA THR A 125 -22.48 -3.98 4.16
C THR A 125 -23.86 -3.95 3.51
N GLN A 126 -23.94 -3.85 2.20
CA GLN A 126 -25.22 -3.87 1.50
C GLN A 126 -25.77 -5.27 1.30
N ASP A 127 -24.93 -6.30 1.37
CA ASP A 127 -25.36 -7.68 1.23
C ASP A 127 -25.82 -8.16 2.59
N PRO A 128 -27.12 -8.22 2.85
CA PRO A 128 -27.62 -8.55 4.17
C PRO A 128 -27.44 -9.97 4.52
N LEU A 129 -27.16 -10.76 3.79
CA LEU A 129 -27.13 -12.02 4.23
C LEU A 129 -26.70 -12.94 4.17
#